data_60222eb67295778466d8a3cfd85475ff
#
_entry.id   60222eb67295778466d8a3cfd85475ff
#
_cell.length_a   1.000
_cell.length_b   1.000
_cell.length_c   1.000
_cell.angle_alpha   90.00
_cell.angle_beta   90.00
_cell.angle_gamma   90.00
#
_symmetry.space_group_name_H-M   'P 1'
#
loop_
_entity.id
_entity.type
_entity.pdbx_description
1 polymer ?
#
loop_
_entity_poly.entity_id
_entity_poly.type
_entity_poly.pdbx_seq_one_letter_code
_entity_poly.pdbx_strand_id
1 'polypeptide(L)'
;MDSLGVQGYWVCAILAVITIVTGIFSGHAIALGITGLLFWIGGVGVREHSLYAAATVFATYAVGVVQRPSALGFLIAALLLSNLRATWIASQWKPNSNEGIAPPRLGETWGDKFSDQVPLWLWPKVRIVYYVSSACFLALTAVGLVVLFLRGASVRPY
;
A
#
# COMPACT_ATOMS: atom_id res chain seq x y z
N MET A 1 7.55 -14.69 10.98
CA MET A 1 6.52 -13.65 10.69
C MET A 1 7.08 -12.46 9.91
N ASP A 2 8.38 -12.20 9.96
CA ASP A 2 9.03 -11.09 9.24
C ASP A 2 8.93 -11.18 7.70
N SER A 3 8.85 -12.38 7.14
CA SER A 3 8.78 -12.58 5.69
C SER A 3 7.55 -11.98 5.00
N LEU A 4 6.40 -11.95 5.68
CA LEU A 4 5.17 -11.39 5.11
C LEU A 4 5.19 -9.86 5.05
N GLY A 5 5.79 -9.20 6.05
CA GLY A 5 5.98 -7.75 6.05
C GLY A 5 6.94 -7.31 4.94
N VAL A 6 8.02 -8.07 4.74
CA VAL A 6 9.00 -7.85 3.66
C VAL A 6 8.36 -8.03 2.28
N GLN A 7 7.55 -9.09 2.11
CA GLN A 7 6.80 -9.32 0.86
C GLN A 7 5.84 -8.19 0.55
N GLY A 8 5.07 -7.73 1.54
CA GLY A 8 4.16 -6.59 1.41
C GLY A 8 4.89 -5.30 1.01
N TYR A 9 6.04 -5.03 1.61
CA TYR A 9 6.89 -3.89 1.26
C TYR A 9 7.31 -3.94 -0.21
N TRP A 10 7.81 -5.09 -0.71
CA TRP A 10 8.26 -5.22 -2.09
C TRP A 10 7.13 -5.04 -3.11
N VAL A 11 5.95 -5.58 -2.84
CA VAL A 11 4.77 -5.36 -3.69
C VAL A 11 4.45 -3.86 -3.78
N CYS A 12 4.45 -3.15 -2.65
CA CYS A 12 4.21 -1.70 -2.62
C CYS A 12 5.32 -0.92 -3.32
N ALA A 13 6.59 -1.30 -3.16
CA ALA A 13 7.73 -0.65 -3.81
C ALA A 13 7.66 -0.81 -5.34
N ILE A 14 7.34 -1.99 -5.83
CA ILE A 14 7.15 -2.25 -7.27
C ILE A 14 5.98 -1.41 -7.81
N LEU A 15 4.85 -1.38 -7.10
CA LEU A 15 3.71 -0.55 -7.48
C LEU A 15 4.07 0.94 -7.50
N ALA A 16 4.86 1.41 -6.54
CA ALA A 16 5.33 2.79 -6.51
C ALA A 16 6.16 3.13 -7.76
N VAL A 17 7.12 2.28 -8.11
CA VAL A 17 7.97 2.47 -9.30
C VAL A 17 7.13 2.46 -10.58
N ILE A 18 6.25 1.47 -10.75
CA ILE A 18 5.38 1.37 -11.93
C ILE A 18 4.49 2.62 -12.04
N THR A 19 3.92 3.08 -10.93
CA THR A 19 3.03 4.25 -10.90
C THR A 19 3.79 5.53 -11.28
N ILE A 20 4.99 5.75 -10.74
CA ILE A 20 5.84 6.91 -11.05
C ILE A 20 6.26 6.89 -12.53
N VAL A 21 6.74 5.74 -13.02
CA VAL A 21 7.15 5.58 -14.42
C VAL A 21 5.97 5.84 -15.35
N THR A 22 4.80 5.27 -15.06
CA THR A 22 3.58 5.53 -15.84
C THR A 22 3.21 7.03 -15.82
N GLY A 23 3.38 7.69 -14.69
CA GLY A 23 3.14 9.13 -14.54
C GLY A 23 4.00 9.99 -15.46
N ILE A 24 5.28 9.65 -15.58
CA ILE A 24 6.23 10.35 -16.46
C ILE A 24 5.81 10.20 -17.92
N PHE A 25 5.49 8.97 -18.36
CA PHE A 25 5.13 8.72 -19.76
C PHE A 25 3.73 9.21 -20.14
N SER A 26 2.80 9.30 -19.19
CA SER A 26 1.42 9.76 -19.46
C SER A 26 1.21 11.26 -19.31
N GLY A 27 2.24 12.03 -18.97
CA GLY A 27 2.14 13.48 -18.71
C GLY A 27 1.46 13.84 -17.39
N HIS A 28 1.16 12.86 -16.53
CA HIS A 28 0.52 13.05 -15.22
C HIS A 28 1.54 12.84 -14.08
N ALA A 29 2.78 13.28 -14.27
CA ALA A 29 3.92 13.01 -13.38
C ALA A 29 3.65 13.42 -11.92
N ILE A 30 3.01 14.58 -11.69
CA ILE A 30 2.74 15.08 -10.32
C ILE A 30 1.72 14.18 -9.61
N ALA A 31 0.57 13.92 -10.23
CA ALA A 31 -0.50 13.14 -9.60
C ALA A 31 -0.07 11.68 -9.32
N LEU A 32 0.55 11.04 -10.32
CA LEU A 32 1.04 9.67 -10.19
C LEU A 32 2.32 9.59 -9.36
N GLY A 33 3.12 10.65 -9.31
CA GLY A 33 4.25 10.78 -8.40
C GLY A 33 3.81 10.78 -6.92
N ILE A 34 2.79 11.55 -6.58
CA ILE A 34 2.19 11.57 -5.23
C ILE A 34 1.63 10.18 -4.88
N THR A 35 0.90 9.55 -5.81
CA THR A 35 0.36 8.20 -5.62
C THR A 35 1.46 7.17 -5.41
N GLY A 36 2.54 7.24 -6.18
CA GLY A 36 3.70 6.37 -6.03
C GLY A 36 4.40 6.54 -4.68
N LEU A 37 4.55 7.79 -4.21
CA LEU A 37 5.08 8.08 -2.87
C LEU A 37 4.18 7.50 -1.77
N LEU A 38 2.85 7.59 -1.92
CA LEU A 38 1.91 6.97 -0.98
C LEU A 38 2.07 5.44 -0.95
N PHE A 39 2.26 4.79 -2.10
CA PHE A 39 2.54 3.35 -2.14
C PHE A 39 3.87 3.00 -1.47
N TRP A 40 4.92 3.77 -1.71
CA TRP A 40 6.23 3.49 -1.13
C TRP A 40 6.22 3.66 0.41
N ILE A 41 5.73 4.80 0.91
CA ILE A 41 5.63 5.06 2.35
C ILE A 41 4.64 4.08 3.00
N GLY A 42 3.53 3.77 2.32
CA GLY A 42 2.59 2.74 2.75
C GLY A 42 3.23 1.37 2.88
N GLY A 43 4.11 1.01 1.94
CA GLY A 43 4.92 -0.22 1.99
C GLY A 43 5.84 -0.27 3.22
N VAL A 44 6.48 0.85 3.57
CA VAL A 44 7.26 0.95 4.82
C VAL A 44 6.36 0.68 6.04
N GLY A 45 5.14 1.24 6.04
CA GLY A 45 4.17 0.98 7.10
C GLY A 45 3.67 -0.46 7.16
N VAL A 46 3.50 -1.12 6.01
CA VAL A 46 3.15 -2.55 5.94
C VAL A 46 4.26 -3.41 6.53
N ARG A 47 5.52 -3.09 6.24
CA ARG A 47 6.68 -3.74 6.85
C ARG A 47 6.65 -3.64 8.38
N GLU A 48 6.24 -2.50 8.93
CA GLU A 48 6.10 -2.26 10.38
C GLU A 48 4.75 -2.75 10.94
N HIS A 49 4.06 -3.65 10.20
CA HIS A 49 2.78 -4.23 10.59
C HIS A 49 1.66 -3.22 10.89
N SER A 50 1.70 -2.03 10.27
CA SER A 50 0.65 -1.04 10.40
C SER A 50 -0.59 -1.44 9.57
N LEU A 51 -1.66 -1.82 10.26
CA LEU A 51 -2.93 -2.17 9.64
C LEU A 51 -3.50 -1.02 8.79
N TYR A 52 -3.37 0.22 9.30
CA TYR A 52 -3.83 1.40 8.57
C TYR A 52 -3.08 1.57 7.24
N ALA A 53 -1.75 1.38 7.23
CA ALA A 53 -0.96 1.47 6.02
C ALA A 53 -1.38 0.40 5.00
N ALA A 54 -1.56 -0.85 5.44
CA ALA A 54 -2.02 -1.94 4.58
C ALA A 54 -3.41 -1.65 3.99
N ALA A 55 -4.35 -1.17 4.83
CA ALA A 55 -5.70 -0.83 4.39
C ALA A 55 -5.71 0.33 3.37
N THR A 56 -4.93 1.37 3.59
CA THR A 56 -4.82 2.52 2.68
C THR A 56 -4.21 2.16 1.34
N VAL A 57 -3.14 1.36 1.34
CA VAL A 57 -2.52 0.86 0.10
C VAL A 57 -3.53 0.02 -0.69
N PHE A 58 -4.22 -0.91 -0.03
CA PHE A 58 -5.24 -1.72 -0.67
C PHE A 58 -6.38 -0.86 -1.23
N ALA A 59 -6.93 0.08 -0.44
CA ALA A 59 -8.03 0.95 -0.87
C ALA A 59 -7.63 1.82 -2.07
N THR A 60 -6.44 2.44 -2.04
CA THR A 60 -5.93 3.26 -3.15
C THR A 60 -5.80 2.44 -4.43
N TYR A 61 -5.26 1.22 -4.32
CA TYR A 61 -5.10 0.33 -5.47
C TYR A 61 -6.44 -0.17 -6.00
N ALA A 62 -7.36 -0.57 -5.11
CA ALA A 62 -8.69 -1.07 -5.47
C ALA A 62 -9.50 -0.04 -6.26
N VAL A 63 -9.42 1.24 -5.89
CA VAL A 63 -10.04 2.34 -6.64
C VAL A 63 -9.51 2.39 -8.08
N GLY A 64 -8.20 2.25 -8.27
CA GLY A 64 -7.60 2.21 -9.61
C GLY A 64 -8.10 1.01 -10.44
N VAL A 65 -8.23 -0.16 -9.82
CA VAL A 65 -8.74 -1.37 -10.47
C VAL A 65 -10.22 -1.22 -10.86
N VAL A 66 -11.03 -0.59 -10.03
CA VAL A 66 -12.45 -0.31 -10.35
C VAL A 66 -12.57 0.65 -11.55
N GLN A 67 -11.70 1.65 -11.65
CA GLN A 67 -11.70 2.59 -12.78
C GLN A 67 -11.20 1.96 -14.08
N ARG A 68 -10.26 1.03 -14.01
CA ARG A 68 -9.65 0.34 -15.16
C ARG A 68 -9.48 -1.15 -14.84
N PRO A 69 -10.55 -1.95 -14.95
CA PRO A 69 -10.50 -3.36 -14.62
C PRO A 69 -9.57 -4.12 -15.56
N SER A 70 -8.66 -4.89 -14.98
CA SER A 70 -7.76 -5.79 -15.72
C SER A 70 -7.49 -7.05 -14.90
N ALA A 71 -7.26 -8.19 -15.57
CA ALA A 71 -6.96 -9.44 -14.88
C ALA A 71 -5.74 -9.33 -13.95
N LEU A 72 -4.69 -8.67 -14.43
CA LEU A 72 -3.49 -8.40 -13.61
C LEU A 72 -3.83 -7.49 -12.41
N GLY A 73 -4.69 -6.48 -12.60
CA GLY A 73 -5.15 -5.59 -11.54
C GLY A 73 -5.87 -6.36 -10.42
N PHE A 74 -6.75 -7.28 -10.77
CA PHE A 74 -7.45 -8.13 -9.79
C PHE A 74 -6.48 -9.07 -9.05
N LEU A 75 -5.48 -9.62 -9.74
CA LEU A 75 -4.48 -10.48 -9.12
C LEU A 75 -3.65 -9.70 -8.08
N ILE A 76 -3.18 -8.51 -8.42
CA ILE A 76 -2.43 -7.66 -7.48
C ILE A 76 -3.35 -7.20 -6.33
N ALA A 77 -4.61 -6.88 -6.59
CA ALA A 77 -5.58 -6.55 -5.53
C ALA A 77 -5.77 -7.72 -4.55
N ALA A 78 -5.83 -8.95 -5.05
CA ALA A 78 -5.91 -10.15 -4.22
C ALA A 78 -4.64 -10.35 -3.36
N LEU A 79 -3.45 -10.07 -3.91
CA LEU A 79 -2.20 -10.10 -3.15
C LEU A 79 -2.18 -9.05 -2.04
N LEU A 80 -2.61 -7.82 -2.34
CA LEU A 80 -2.70 -6.75 -1.34
C LEU A 80 -3.74 -7.06 -0.26
N LEU A 81 -4.86 -7.67 -0.63
CA LEU A 81 -5.87 -8.13 0.34
C LEU A 81 -5.32 -9.23 1.24
N SER A 82 -4.54 -10.17 0.68
CA SER A 82 -3.83 -11.20 1.47
C SER A 82 -2.86 -10.57 2.47
N ASN A 83 -2.08 -9.56 2.04
CA ASN A 83 -1.18 -8.82 2.92
C ASN A 83 -1.94 -8.07 4.02
N LEU A 84 -3.09 -7.45 3.70
CA LEU A 84 -3.95 -6.79 4.68
C LEU A 84 -4.44 -7.78 5.74
N ARG A 85 -4.92 -8.96 5.31
CA ARG A 85 -5.34 -10.02 6.23
C ARG A 85 -4.18 -10.49 7.12
N ALA A 86 -3.00 -10.70 6.55
CA ALA A 86 -1.81 -11.11 7.31
C ALA A 86 -1.40 -10.06 8.35
N THR A 87 -1.41 -8.78 7.97
CA THR A 87 -1.12 -7.65 8.87
C THR A 87 -2.16 -7.57 9.99
N TRP A 88 -3.44 -7.80 9.68
CA TRP A 88 -4.51 -7.82 10.68
C TRP A 88 -4.33 -8.95 11.70
N ILE A 89 -4.03 -10.16 11.26
CA ILE A 89 -3.75 -11.30 12.14
C ILE A 89 -2.51 -11.00 13.00
N ALA A 90 -1.44 -10.45 12.40
CA ALA A 90 -0.23 -10.09 13.12
C ALA A 90 -0.48 -8.99 14.18
N SER A 91 -1.37 -8.04 13.91
CA SER A 91 -1.71 -6.97 14.87
C SER A 91 -2.48 -7.48 16.09
N GLN A 92 -3.17 -8.61 15.97
CA GLN A 92 -3.90 -9.25 17.08
C GLN A 92 -3.01 -10.16 17.93
N TRP A 93 -1.86 -10.55 17.38
CA TRP A 93 -0.95 -11.46 18.07
C TRP A 93 -0.16 -10.71 19.14
N LYS A 94 -0.44 -11.00 20.42
CA LYS A 94 0.35 -10.53 21.56
C LYS A 94 1.44 -11.57 21.82
N PRO A 95 2.73 -11.20 21.78
CA PRO A 95 3.78 -12.15 22.17
C PRO A 95 3.56 -12.55 23.62
N ASN A 96 3.44 -13.85 23.89
CA ASN A 96 3.47 -14.38 25.25
C ASN A 96 4.82 -13.99 25.84
N SER A 97 4.82 -13.32 26.98
CA SER A 97 5.99 -12.76 27.66
C SER A 97 7.07 -13.77 28.08
N ASN A 98 6.88 -15.05 27.77
CA ASN A 98 7.82 -16.13 28.12
C ASN A 98 8.67 -16.65 26.95
N GLU A 99 8.48 -16.16 25.72
CA GLU A 99 9.31 -16.56 24.59
C GLU A 99 10.26 -15.43 24.18
N GLY A 100 11.28 -15.21 25.01
CA GLY A 100 12.32 -14.20 24.78
C GLY A 100 13.38 -14.57 23.74
N ILE A 101 13.11 -15.51 22.83
CA ILE A 101 14.04 -15.89 21.78
C ILE A 101 13.31 -15.73 20.43
N ALA A 102 13.64 -14.65 19.73
CA ALA A 102 13.25 -14.54 18.32
C ALA A 102 13.79 -15.77 17.57
N PRO A 103 12.96 -16.47 16.76
CA PRO A 103 13.43 -17.62 16.01
C PRO A 103 14.61 -17.20 15.13
N PRO A 104 15.66 -18.04 15.03
CA PRO A 104 16.82 -17.71 14.21
C PRO A 104 16.36 -17.48 12.78
N ARG A 105 16.74 -16.34 12.18
CA ARG A 105 16.46 -16.02 10.78
C ARG A 105 17.13 -17.07 9.92
N LEU A 106 16.35 -17.96 9.31
CA LEU A 106 16.81 -18.94 8.36
C LEU A 106 17.13 -18.25 7.03
N GLY A 107 18.40 -17.87 6.87
CA GLY A 107 18.95 -17.35 5.61
C GLY A 107 18.52 -15.93 5.27
N GLU A 108 19.47 -15.00 5.27
CA GLU A 108 19.28 -13.65 4.75
C GLU A 108 19.12 -13.71 3.22
N THR A 109 17.91 -13.50 2.72
CA THR A 109 17.69 -13.34 1.28
C THR A 109 18.12 -11.94 0.84
N TRP A 110 18.42 -11.77 -0.46
CA TRP A 110 18.73 -10.46 -1.05
C TRP A 110 17.65 -9.42 -0.76
N GLY A 111 16.37 -9.85 -0.74
CA GLY A 111 15.23 -9.01 -0.41
C GLY A 111 15.25 -8.49 1.03
N ASP A 112 15.71 -9.29 1.98
CA ASP A 112 15.82 -8.92 3.38
C ASP A 112 16.89 -7.84 3.59
N LYS A 113 18.06 -7.99 2.94
CA LYS A 113 19.15 -6.99 2.99
C LYS A 113 18.72 -5.62 2.46
N PHE A 114 17.91 -5.59 1.40
CA PHE A 114 17.44 -4.32 0.82
C PHE A 114 16.34 -3.67 1.69
N SER A 115 15.45 -4.46 2.25
CA SER A 115 14.42 -3.94 3.17
C SER A 115 15.03 -3.42 4.48
N ASP A 116 16.13 -4.01 4.93
CA ASP A 116 16.84 -3.58 6.14
C ASP A 116 17.61 -2.26 5.96
N GLN A 117 17.84 -1.81 4.72
CA GLN A 117 18.40 -0.48 4.45
C GLN A 117 17.41 0.66 4.73
N VAL A 118 16.11 0.37 4.77
CA VAL A 118 15.12 1.38 5.17
C VAL A 118 15.23 1.59 6.69
N PRO A 119 15.63 2.79 7.15
CA PRO A 119 15.88 3.03 8.57
C PRO A 119 14.61 2.84 9.40
N LEU A 120 14.71 2.08 10.49
CA LEU A 120 13.59 1.80 11.42
C LEU A 120 12.96 3.07 12.01
N TRP A 121 13.74 4.18 12.09
CA TRP A 121 13.25 5.47 12.59
C TRP A 121 12.34 6.20 11.58
N LEU A 122 12.29 5.77 10.33
CA LEU A 122 11.53 6.46 9.29
C LEU A 122 10.03 6.39 9.57
N TRP A 123 9.50 5.20 9.82
CA TRP A 123 8.06 5.02 10.03
C TRP A 123 7.49 5.82 11.20
N PRO A 124 8.06 5.80 12.42
CA PRO A 124 7.56 6.60 13.53
C PRO A 124 7.46 8.10 13.26
N LYS A 125 8.36 8.64 12.43
CA LYS A 125 8.37 10.06 12.07
C LYS A 125 7.38 10.40 10.97
N VAL A 126 7.22 9.52 9.98
CA VAL A 126 6.41 9.78 8.77
C VAL A 126 4.96 9.34 8.94
N ARG A 127 4.66 8.46 9.89
CA ARG A 127 3.33 7.85 10.07
C ARG A 127 2.20 8.86 10.19
N ILE A 128 2.39 9.95 10.93
CA ILE A 128 1.34 10.97 11.13
C ILE A 128 1.08 11.70 9.81
N VAL A 129 2.14 12.12 9.12
CA VAL A 129 2.04 12.78 7.81
C VAL A 129 1.38 11.84 6.81
N TYR A 130 1.76 10.56 6.82
CA TYR A 130 1.16 9.55 5.96
C TYR A 130 -0.34 9.37 6.25
N TYR A 131 -0.74 9.31 7.52
CA TYR A 131 -2.15 9.13 7.89
C TYR A 131 -3.01 10.30 7.42
N VAL A 132 -2.52 11.53 7.59
CA VAL A 132 -3.25 12.72 7.15
C VAL A 132 -3.30 12.79 5.63
N SER A 133 -2.17 12.64 4.95
CA SER A 133 -2.09 12.74 3.49
C SER A 133 -2.89 11.64 2.78
N SER A 134 -2.83 10.42 3.28
CA SER A 134 -3.57 9.29 2.71
C SER A 134 -5.08 9.40 2.94
N ALA A 135 -5.51 9.90 4.10
CA ALA A 135 -6.92 10.17 4.38
C ALA A 135 -7.46 11.25 3.44
N CYS A 136 -6.74 12.37 3.29
CA CYS A 136 -7.09 13.43 2.33
C CYS A 136 -7.14 12.91 0.89
N PHE A 137 -6.15 12.12 0.49
CA PHE A 137 -6.09 11.54 -0.85
C PHE A 137 -7.29 10.61 -1.12
N LEU A 138 -7.61 9.71 -0.20
CA LEU A 138 -8.76 8.82 -0.32
C LEU A 138 -10.09 9.59 -0.34
N ALA A 139 -10.23 10.63 0.49
CA ALA A 139 -11.41 11.47 0.50
C ALA A 139 -11.61 12.20 -0.84
N LEU A 140 -10.55 12.81 -1.39
CA LEU A 140 -10.59 13.48 -2.71
C LEU A 140 -10.92 12.48 -3.82
N THR A 141 -10.35 11.28 -3.76
CA THR A 141 -10.62 10.22 -4.74
C THR A 141 -12.07 9.75 -4.67
N ALA A 142 -12.61 9.58 -3.45
CA ALA A 142 -14.02 9.22 -3.25
C ALA A 142 -14.96 10.29 -3.80
N VAL A 143 -14.69 11.58 -3.54
CA VAL A 143 -15.46 12.70 -4.10
C VAL A 143 -15.38 12.69 -5.63
N GLY A 144 -14.19 12.48 -6.19
CA GLY A 144 -14.00 12.38 -7.64
C GLY A 144 -14.83 11.25 -8.27
N LEU A 145 -14.86 10.07 -7.63
CA LEU A 145 -15.69 8.94 -8.08
C LEU A 145 -17.18 9.26 -8.04
N VAL A 146 -17.66 9.88 -6.96
CA VAL A 146 -19.06 10.29 -6.84
C VAL A 146 -19.45 11.27 -7.94
N VAL A 147 -18.61 12.28 -8.21
CA VAL A 147 -18.84 13.26 -9.27
C VAL A 147 -18.87 12.59 -10.65
N LEU A 148 -17.97 11.65 -10.93
CA LEU A 148 -17.95 10.90 -12.18
C LEU A 148 -19.23 10.07 -12.35
N PHE A 149 -19.67 9.39 -11.28
CA PHE A 149 -20.88 8.59 -11.29
C PHE A 149 -22.13 9.44 -11.55
N LEU A 150 -22.26 10.59 -10.88
CA LEU A 150 -23.37 11.52 -11.09
C LEU A 150 -23.40 12.11 -12.50
N ARG A 151 -22.25 12.47 -13.06
CA ARG A 151 -22.15 12.94 -14.45
C ARG A 151 -22.49 11.84 -15.44
N GLY A 152 -22.02 10.59 -15.23
CA GLY A 152 -22.36 9.46 -16.09
C GLY A 152 -23.85 9.11 -16.07
N ALA A 153 -24.52 9.31 -14.92
CA ALA A 153 -25.96 9.09 -14.80
C ALA A 153 -26.79 10.18 -15.51
N SER A 154 -26.27 11.41 -15.62
CA SER A 154 -26.97 12.53 -16.29
C SER A 154 -26.86 12.53 -17.81
N VAL A 155 -25.99 11.72 -18.40
CA VAL A 155 -25.72 11.67 -19.85
C VAL A 155 -26.39 10.49 -20.54
N ARG A 156 -27.34 9.77 -19.93
CA ARG A 156 -28.14 8.79 -20.67
C ARG A 156 -29.26 9.51 -21.42
N PRO A 157 -29.17 9.74 -22.75
CA PRO A 157 -30.29 10.15 -23.55
C PRO A 157 -31.28 8.99 -23.65
N TYR A 158 -32.54 9.31 -23.53
CA TYR A 158 -33.68 8.44 -23.80
C TYR A 158 -33.67 7.96 -25.23
#